data_e716f664858b5bf6b00637f6d1b222fe
#
_entry.id   e716f664858b5bf6b00637f6d1b222fe
#
_cell.length_a   1.000
_cell.length_b   1.000
_cell.length_c   1.000
_cell.angle_alpha   90.00
_cell.angle_beta   90.00
_cell.angle_gamma   90.00
#
_symmetry.space_group_name_H-M   'P 1'
#
loop_
_entity.id
_entity.type
_entity.pdbx_description
1 polymer ?
#
loop_
_entity_poly.entity_id
_entity_poly.type
_entity_poly.pdbx_seq_one_letter_code
_entity_poly.pdbx_strand_id
1 'polypeptide(L)'
;MSYFDTHAHYDWKEFDKDREELFDKFKKTICGLVNIGINIESANKVIEYANKYAYMYYSIGIHPMEVEKEISVNLIEQIVKNELKNKESKLVAIGETGLDYHFNYPIELQKKYFIEQIKLANKYDLPIIIHSRESQEDVEKILKEYRVKKTGIMHCYSGTPEMSKKFIDMGYYLGIGGPVTRYKDIQETVRITSVDKIVIETDSPVLPPQPFEKHSRNNSLYLKYVVNKIAEIKELSEDDVIKYTTQNAY
;
A
#
# COMPACT_ATOMS: atom_id res chain seq x y z
N MET A 1 -8.79 -19.98 -5.22
CA MET A 1 -7.51 -19.25 -5.26
C MET A 1 -7.44 -18.25 -4.14
N SER A 2 -6.23 -17.84 -3.76
CA SER A 2 -6.03 -16.92 -2.64
C SER A 2 -5.46 -15.61 -3.14
N TYR A 3 -5.90 -14.48 -2.60
CA TYR A 3 -5.46 -13.14 -2.96
C TYR A 3 -4.29 -12.68 -2.09
N PHE A 4 -3.46 -11.79 -2.61
CA PHE A 4 -2.50 -11.03 -1.82
C PHE A 4 -2.97 -9.57 -1.73
N ASP A 5 -3.27 -9.09 -0.52
CA ASP A 5 -3.65 -7.70 -0.25
C ASP A 5 -2.39 -6.89 0.10
N THR A 6 -1.94 -6.03 -0.80
CA THR A 6 -0.69 -5.30 -0.58
C THR A 6 -0.82 -4.07 0.31
N HIS A 7 -2.06 -3.67 0.70
CA HIS A 7 -2.25 -2.48 1.52
C HIS A 7 -3.59 -2.49 2.26
N ALA A 8 -3.53 -2.53 3.59
CA ALA A 8 -4.70 -2.41 4.46
C ALA A 8 -4.33 -1.88 5.85
N HIS A 9 -5.28 -1.26 6.57
CA HIS A 9 -5.11 -0.67 7.92
C HIS A 9 -6.01 -1.38 8.94
N TYR A 10 -5.69 -2.63 9.24
CA TYR A 10 -6.48 -3.40 10.21
C TYR A 10 -6.25 -3.03 11.68
N ASP A 11 -5.32 -2.14 11.98
CA ASP A 11 -5.10 -1.53 13.29
C ASP A 11 -6.12 -0.43 13.63
N TRP A 12 -6.88 0.06 12.64
CA TRP A 12 -7.86 1.13 12.83
C TRP A 12 -9.10 0.66 13.63
N LYS A 13 -9.70 1.62 14.38
CA LYS A 13 -10.84 1.39 15.28
C LYS A 13 -12.10 0.82 14.60
N GLU A 14 -12.24 1.04 13.30
CA GLU A 14 -13.33 0.52 12.48
C GLU A 14 -13.42 -1.02 12.53
N PHE A 15 -12.32 -1.68 12.89
CA PHE A 15 -12.22 -3.13 13.01
C PHE A 15 -12.26 -3.64 14.46
N ASP A 16 -12.29 -2.79 15.47
CA ASP A 16 -12.16 -3.22 16.89
C ASP A 16 -13.19 -4.28 17.31
N LYS A 17 -14.40 -4.26 16.69
CA LYS A 17 -15.50 -5.14 17.07
C LYS A 17 -15.37 -6.56 16.52
N ASP A 18 -14.70 -6.76 15.37
CA ASP A 18 -14.72 -8.02 14.61
C ASP A 18 -13.39 -8.35 13.92
N ARG A 19 -12.30 -7.67 14.28
CA ARG A 19 -10.97 -7.83 13.68
C ARG A 19 -10.51 -9.28 13.68
N GLU A 20 -10.56 -9.95 14.82
CA GLU A 20 -10.11 -11.33 14.97
C GLU A 20 -10.98 -12.30 14.14
N GLU A 21 -12.29 -12.07 14.08
CA GLU A 21 -13.21 -12.85 13.26
C GLU A 21 -12.89 -12.70 11.77
N LEU A 22 -12.57 -11.47 11.32
CA LEU A 22 -12.15 -11.21 9.95
C LEU A 22 -10.82 -11.92 9.65
N PHE A 23 -9.85 -11.83 10.53
CA PHE A 23 -8.56 -12.50 10.38
C PHE A 23 -8.70 -14.02 10.26
N ASP A 24 -9.62 -14.63 10.99
CA ASP A 24 -9.91 -16.06 10.85
C ASP A 24 -10.56 -16.39 9.49
N LYS A 25 -11.42 -15.52 8.98
CA LYS A 25 -12.00 -15.68 7.63
C LYS A 25 -10.93 -15.55 6.54
N PHE A 26 -9.96 -14.64 6.69
CA PHE A 26 -8.89 -14.41 5.73
C PHE A 26 -8.00 -15.62 5.52
N LYS A 27 -7.77 -16.46 6.52
CA LYS A 27 -6.97 -17.70 6.42
C LYS A 27 -7.36 -18.61 5.24
N LYS A 28 -8.60 -18.50 4.76
CA LYS A 28 -9.12 -19.35 3.66
C LYS A 28 -8.95 -18.74 2.27
N THR A 29 -8.78 -17.41 2.21
CA THR A 29 -8.88 -16.66 0.94
C THR A 29 -7.74 -15.68 0.71
N ILE A 30 -6.96 -15.37 1.74
CA ILE A 30 -5.83 -14.44 1.66
C ILE A 30 -4.53 -15.23 1.88
N CYS A 31 -3.65 -15.23 0.89
CA CYS A 31 -2.33 -15.86 0.98
C CYS A 31 -1.25 -14.91 1.54
N GLY A 32 -1.47 -13.61 1.41
CA GLY A 32 -0.62 -12.57 1.97
C GLY A 32 -1.39 -11.28 2.19
N LEU A 33 -1.03 -10.55 3.24
CA LEU A 33 -1.60 -9.25 3.57
C LEU A 33 -0.51 -8.37 4.18
N VAL A 34 -0.32 -7.18 3.61
CA VAL A 34 0.55 -6.16 4.20
C VAL A 34 -0.31 -5.21 5.03
N ASN A 35 -0.16 -5.27 6.35
CA ASN A 35 -0.80 -4.34 7.27
C ASN A 35 0.10 -3.12 7.48
N ILE A 36 -0.44 -1.91 7.34
CA ILE A 36 0.32 -0.69 7.15
C ILE A 36 0.38 0.11 8.45
N GLY A 37 1.59 0.29 8.99
CA GLY A 37 1.85 1.14 10.14
C GLY A 37 2.18 2.57 9.72
N ILE A 38 1.30 3.53 10.05
CA ILE A 38 1.39 4.94 9.61
C ILE A 38 2.05 5.88 10.63
N ASN A 39 2.30 5.40 11.83
CA ASN A 39 2.99 6.09 12.93
C ASN A 39 3.50 5.05 13.95
N ILE A 40 4.09 5.50 15.08
CA ILE A 40 4.67 4.61 16.09
C ILE A 40 3.64 3.69 16.77
N GLU A 41 2.46 4.22 17.10
CA GLU A 41 1.40 3.43 17.74
C GLU A 41 0.90 2.34 16.79
N SER A 42 0.60 2.72 15.56
CA SER A 42 0.18 1.84 14.49
C SER A 42 1.25 0.77 14.20
N ALA A 43 2.52 1.15 14.12
CA ALA A 43 3.65 0.24 13.91
C ALA A 43 3.66 -0.91 14.94
N ASN A 44 3.46 -0.63 16.23
CA ASN A 44 3.43 -1.66 17.27
C ASN A 44 2.26 -2.63 17.07
N LYS A 45 1.08 -2.14 16.69
CA LYS A 45 -0.11 -2.97 16.45
C LYS A 45 0.08 -3.90 15.23
N VAL A 46 0.59 -3.37 14.12
CA VAL A 46 0.79 -4.20 12.90
C VAL A 46 1.85 -5.28 13.11
N ILE A 47 2.90 -5.01 13.89
CA ILE A 47 3.90 -6.02 14.30
C ILE A 47 3.22 -7.11 15.14
N GLU A 48 2.40 -6.73 16.12
CA GLU A 48 1.68 -7.69 16.98
C GLU A 48 0.80 -8.63 16.13
N TYR A 49 0.03 -8.09 15.17
CA TYR A 49 -0.82 -8.90 14.31
C TYR A 49 -0.01 -9.81 13.38
N ALA A 50 1.06 -9.32 12.79
CA ALA A 50 1.92 -10.13 11.94
C ALA A 50 2.56 -11.31 12.71
N ASN A 51 2.87 -11.14 13.99
CA ASN A 51 3.37 -12.22 14.84
C ASN A 51 2.33 -13.31 15.12
N LYS A 52 1.03 -12.95 15.14
CA LYS A 52 -0.08 -13.90 15.37
C LYS A 52 -0.51 -14.66 14.12
N TYR A 53 -0.41 -14.04 12.94
CA TYR A 53 -0.97 -14.58 11.70
C TYR A 53 0.10 -14.80 10.64
N ALA A 54 0.26 -16.05 10.19
CA ALA A 54 1.35 -16.45 9.28
C ALA A 54 1.32 -15.71 7.93
N TYR A 55 0.14 -15.37 7.42
CA TYR A 55 -0.06 -14.68 6.14
C TYR A 55 0.06 -13.16 6.24
N MET A 56 0.24 -12.60 7.43
CA MET A 56 0.39 -11.15 7.61
C MET A 56 1.85 -10.73 7.57
N TYR A 57 2.10 -9.70 6.77
CA TYR A 57 3.30 -8.90 6.69
C TYR A 57 2.98 -7.49 7.15
N TYR A 58 3.97 -6.62 7.27
CA TYR A 58 3.74 -5.23 7.62
C TYR A 58 4.79 -4.29 7.03
N SER A 59 4.39 -3.03 6.87
CA SER A 59 5.28 -1.91 6.63
C SER A 59 5.20 -0.90 7.76
N ILE A 60 6.21 -0.06 7.90
CA ILE A 60 6.29 0.96 8.94
C ILE A 60 6.76 2.26 8.32
N GLY A 61 5.99 3.34 8.55
CA GLY A 61 6.32 4.67 8.06
C GLY A 61 5.66 5.78 8.87
N ILE A 62 5.83 7.00 8.38
CA ILE A 62 5.12 8.20 8.83
C ILE A 62 4.34 8.72 7.64
N HIS A 63 3.02 8.55 7.70
CA HIS A 63 2.10 9.01 6.68
C HIS A 63 2.06 10.55 6.61
N PRO A 64 1.79 11.19 5.46
CA PRO A 64 1.67 12.64 5.34
C PRO A 64 0.72 13.31 6.36
N MET A 65 -0.36 12.63 6.75
CA MET A 65 -1.29 13.15 7.76
C MET A 65 -0.75 13.11 9.20
N GLU A 66 0.38 12.45 9.43
CA GLU A 66 0.99 12.30 10.76
C GLU A 66 2.16 13.28 10.99
N VAL A 67 2.56 14.06 9.98
CA VAL A 67 3.78 14.90 10.03
C VAL A 67 3.71 16.02 11.06
N GLU A 68 2.53 16.55 11.36
CA GLU A 68 2.35 17.58 12.38
C GLU A 68 2.54 17.08 13.82
N LYS A 69 2.50 15.76 14.03
CA LYS A 69 2.80 15.16 15.33
C LYS A 69 4.28 15.15 15.69
N GLU A 70 5.11 15.72 14.81
CA GLU A 70 6.57 15.82 14.99
C GLU A 70 7.26 14.48 15.33
N ILE A 71 6.73 13.39 14.79
CA ILE A 71 7.28 12.05 15.00
C ILE A 71 8.68 11.98 14.37
N SER A 72 9.69 11.72 15.18
CA SER A 72 11.05 11.59 14.64
C SER A 72 11.21 10.33 13.78
N VAL A 73 11.71 10.47 12.54
CA VAL A 73 12.08 9.34 11.68
C VAL A 73 13.11 8.43 12.35
N ASN A 74 13.93 8.95 13.28
CA ASN A 74 14.84 8.14 14.07
C ASN A 74 14.13 7.09 14.96
N LEU A 75 12.90 7.36 15.42
CA LEU A 75 12.11 6.38 16.17
C LEU A 75 11.64 5.25 15.25
N ILE A 76 11.19 5.58 14.03
CA ILE A 76 10.88 4.57 13.01
C ILE A 76 12.14 3.75 12.69
N GLU A 77 13.29 4.39 12.53
CA GLU A 77 14.55 3.71 12.28
C GLU A 77 14.91 2.72 13.40
N GLN A 78 14.70 3.08 14.66
CA GLN A 78 14.95 2.18 15.80
C GLN A 78 14.09 0.92 15.72
N ILE A 79 12.79 1.07 15.39
CA ILE A 79 11.89 -0.08 15.22
C ILE A 79 12.38 -0.94 14.05
N VAL A 80 12.60 -0.36 12.87
CA VAL A 80 13.12 -1.07 11.68
C VAL A 80 14.39 -1.84 12.00
N LYS A 81 15.36 -1.21 12.67
CA LYS A 81 16.62 -1.82 13.07
C LYS A 81 16.44 -3.00 14.02
N ASN A 82 15.47 -2.93 14.92
CA ASN A 82 15.18 -4.03 15.84
C ASN A 82 14.50 -5.18 15.10
N GLU A 83 13.54 -4.87 14.23
CA GLU A 83 12.84 -5.87 13.43
C GLU A 83 13.79 -6.60 12.47
N LEU A 84 14.72 -5.92 11.82
CA LEU A 84 15.71 -6.55 10.93
C LEU A 84 16.70 -7.47 11.66
N LYS A 85 16.84 -7.38 12.99
CA LYS A 85 17.61 -8.34 13.81
C LYS A 85 16.79 -9.58 14.18
N ASN A 86 15.46 -9.47 14.13
CA ASN A 86 14.56 -10.58 14.41
C ASN A 86 14.43 -11.44 13.14
N LYS A 87 14.88 -12.70 13.21
CA LYS A 87 14.81 -13.65 12.08
C LYS A 87 13.38 -14.02 11.67
N GLU A 88 12.43 -13.80 12.53
CA GLU A 88 11.00 -14.07 12.29
C GLU A 88 10.23 -12.80 11.88
N SER A 89 10.94 -11.68 11.74
CA SER A 89 10.31 -10.43 11.33
C SER A 89 9.67 -10.55 9.95
N LYS A 90 8.51 -9.96 9.82
CA LYS A 90 7.74 -9.89 8.57
C LYS A 90 7.64 -8.45 8.06
N LEU A 91 8.60 -7.61 8.44
CA LEU A 91 8.77 -6.27 7.88
C LEU A 91 9.17 -6.37 6.41
N VAL A 92 8.34 -5.82 5.51
CA VAL A 92 8.55 -5.92 4.06
C VAL A 92 8.87 -4.60 3.38
N ALA A 93 8.55 -3.45 3.98
CA ALA A 93 8.77 -2.15 3.36
C ALA A 93 8.86 -1.01 4.38
N ILE A 94 9.43 0.13 3.95
CA ILE A 94 9.23 1.41 4.59
C ILE A 94 7.98 2.05 3.99
N GLY A 95 7.09 2.52 4.81
CA GLY A 95 5.82 3.14 4.40
C GLY A 95 4.65 2.71 5.30
N GLU A 96 3.59 3.38 5.17
CA GLU A 96 3.20 4.34 4.14
C GLU A 96 3.86 5.69 4.37
N THR A 97 4.36 6.30 3.30
CA THR A 97 4.98 7.61 3.28
C THR A 97 4.75 8.28 1.93
N GLY A 98 4.90 9.59 1.84
CA GLY A 98 4.70 10.30 0.58
C GLY A 98 4.11 11.69 0.78
N LEU A 99 3.21 12.10 -0.14
CA LEU A 99 2.62 13.44 -0.17
C LEU A 99 1.10 13.38 -0.34
N ASP A 100 0.38 14.17 0.44
CA ASP A 100 -1.06 14.38 0.32
C ASP A 100 -1.38 15.88 0.29
N TYR A 101 -1.80 16.39 -0.86
CA TYR A 101 -2.14 17.79 -1.04
C TYR A 101 -3.65 18.07 -0.98
N HIS A 102 -4.43 17.01 -0.82
CA HIS A 102 -5.87 17.13 -0.65
C HIS A 102 -6.26 17.74 0.71
N PHE A 103 -5.45 17.44 1.74
CA PHE A 103 -5.62 18.00 3.08
C PHE A 103 -4.61 19.13 3.33
N ASN A 104 -4.94 20.05 4.24
CA ASN A 104 -4.10 21.22 4.53
C ASN A 104 -2.99 20.88 5.55
N TYR A 105 -2.17 19.87 5.24
CA TYR A 105 -0.95 19.56 6.01
C TYR A 105 0.25 20.33 5.43
N PRO A 106 1.26 20.70 6.25
CA PRO A 106 2.41 21.46 5.79
C PRO A 106 3.22 20.72 4.70
N ILE A 107 3.17 21.22 3.46
CA ILE A 107 3.76 20.56 2.27
C ILE A 107 5.27 20.34 2.44
N GLU A 108 6.02 21.34 2.89
CA GLU A 108 7.47 21.23 3.06
C GLU A 108 7.85 20.20 4.14
N LEU A 109 7.01 20.07 5.16
CA LEU A 109 7.21 19.05 6.19
C LEU A 109 6.93 17.64 5.64
N GLN A 110 5.88 17.47 4.83
CA GLN A 110 5.61 16.21 4.13
C GLN A 110 6.80 15.82 3.24
N LYS A 111 7.31 16.76 2.41
CA LYS A 111 8.49 16.52 1.54
C LYS A 111 9.72 16.11 2.35
N LYS A 112 9.98 16.79 3.46
CA LYS A 112 11.09 16.46 4.36
C LYS A 112 10.97 15.03 4.86
N TYR A 113 9.82 14.65 5.42
CA TYR A 113 9.59 13.30 5.95
C TYR A 113 9.65 12.23 4.86
N PHE A 114 9.14 12.52 3.67
CA PHE A 114 9.22 11.60 2.54
C PHE A 114 10.67 11.33 2.14
N ILE A 115 11.49 12.39 1.99
CA ILE A 115 12.92 12.26 1.65
C ILE A 115 13.69 11.50 2.74
N GLU A 116 13.43 11.77 4.02
CA GLU A 116 14.08 11.06 5.13
C GLU A 116 13.73 9.57 5.11
N GLN A 117 12.47 9.20 4.79
CA GLN A 117 12.05 7.81 4.71
C GLN A 117 12.55 7.10 3.43
N ILE A 118 12.73 7.82 2.31
CA ILE A 118 13.47 7.27 1.15
C ILE A 118 14.91 6.91 1.55
N LYS A 119 15.60 7.80 2.28
CA LYS A 119 16.94 7.53 2.79
C LYS A 119 16.97 6.32 3.74
N LEU A 120 15.94 6.19 4.58
CA LEU A 120 15.78 5.06 5.49
C LEU A 120 15.60 3.74 4.71
N ALA A 121 14.72 3.71 3.71
CA ALA A 121 14.51 2.56 2.83
C ALA A 121 15.82 2.15 2.15
N ASN A 122 16.56 3.11 1.60
CA ASN A 122 17.86 2.87 0.97
C ASN A 122 18.94 2.36 1.95
N LYS A 123 18.93 2.83 3.20
CA LYS A 123 19.88 2.42 4.24
C LYS A 123 19.72 0.95 4.62
N TYR A 124 18.49 0.47 4.68
CA TYR A 124 18.17 -0.89 5.10
C TYR A 124 17.80 -1.82 3.95
N ASP A 125 17.97 -1.37 2.71
CA ASP A 125 17.68 -2.14 1.50
C ASP A 125 16.24 -2.69 1.47
N LEU A 126 15.27 -1.84 1.86
CA LEU A 126 13.84 -2.15 1.88
C LEU A 126 13.12 -1.44 0.74
N PRO A 127 12.04 -2.06 0.18
CA PRO A 127 11.12 -1.38 -0.72
C PRO A 127 10.39 -0.23 -0.01
N ILE A 128 9.66 0.59 -0.79
CA ILE A 128 8.88 1.70 -0.26
C ILE A 128 7.41 1.62 -0.71
N ILE A 129 6.48 1.93 0.18
CA ILE A 129 5.04 2.07 -0.13
C ILE A 129 4.70 3.55 -0.11
N ILE A 130 4.29 4.09 -1.26
CA ILE A 130 4.18 5.52 -1.50
C ILE A 130 2.71 5.93 -1.60
N HIS A 131 2.33 6.85 -0.72
CA HIS A 131 1.10 7.62 -0.81
C HIS A 131 1.28 8.82 -1.74
N SER A 132 0.33 9.03 -2.66
CA SER A 132 0.34 10.20 -3.53
C SER A 132 -1.07 10.63 -3.86
N ARG A 133 -1.52 11.73 -3.26
CA ARG A 133 -2.84 12.29 -3.53
C ARG A 133 -2.73 13.76 -3.94
N GLU A 134 -3.14 14.07 -5.18
CA GLU A 134 -3.02 15.42 -5.77
C GLU A 134 -1.57 15.96 -5.76
N SER A 135 -0.57 15.05 -5.76
CA SER A 135 0.86 15.37 -5.53
C SER A 135 1.83 14.63 -6.44
N GLN A 136 1.33 13.94 -7.47
CA GLN A 136 2.09 13.00 -8.31
C GLN A 136 3.33 13.65 -8.97
N GLU A 137 3.25 14.92 -9.37
CA GLU A 137 4.37 15.63 -10.00
C GLU A 137 5.54 15.86 -9.02
N ASP A 138 5.24 16.26 -7.78
CA ASP A 138 6.26 16.45 -6.74
C ASP A 138 6.81 15.10 -6.26
N VAL A 139 5.97 14.06 -6.16
CA VAL A 139 6.44 12.69 -5.87
C VAL A 139 7.40 12.22 -6.95
N GLU A 140 7.04 12.35 -8.24
CA GLU A 140 7.92 12.00 -9.37
C GLU A 140 9.26 12.73 -9.30
N LYS A 141 9.24 14.03 -9.04
CA LYS A 141 10.44 14.87 -8.92
C LYS A 141 11.35 14.40 -7.78
N ILE A 142 10.78 14.17 -6.59
CA ILE A 142 11.53 13.68 -5.44
C ILE A 142 12.14 12.31 -5.72
N LEU A 143 11.38 11.39 -6.31
CA LEU A 143 11.88 10.05 -6.63
C LEU A 143 12.97 10.04 -7.70
N LYS A 144 13.00 11.02 -8.61
CA LYS A 144 14.10 11.21 -9.56
C LYS A 144 15.37 11.71 -8.89
N GLU A 145 15.24 12.63 -7.92
CA GLU A 145 16.35 13.21 -7.18
C GLU A 145 16.90 12.22 -6.12
N TYR A 146 16.02 11.60 -5.35
CA TYR A 146 16.35 10.69 -4.25
C TYR A 146 15.98 9.25 -4.62
N ARG A 147 16.67 8.65 -5.60
CA ARG A 147 16.33 7.32 -6.11
C ARG A 147 16.23 6.26 -5.00
N VAL A 148 15.16 5.48 -5.05
CA VAL A 148 14.99 4.30 -4.20
C VAL A 148 15.70 3.11 -4.85
N LYS A 149 16.54 2.40 -4.08
CA LYS A 149 17.30 1.24 -4.56
C LYS A 149 16.40 0.06 -4.90
N LYS A 150 15.51 -0.29 -3.96
CA LYS A 150 14.44 -1.27 -4.15
C LYS A 150 13.15 -0.51 -4.35
N THR A 151 12.71 -0.41 -5.58
CA THR A 151 11.41 0.18 -5.89
C THR A 151 10.30 -0.61 -5.20
N GLY A 152 9.18 0.04 -4.99
CA GLY A 152 8.04 -0.55 -4.28
C GLY A 152 6.74 -0.26 -5.01
N ILE A 153 5.75 0.23 -4.28
CA ILE A 153 4.38 0.38 -4.75
C ILE A 153 3.98 1.85 -4.68
N MET A 154 3.43 2.36 -5.78
CA MET A 154 2.56 3.54 -5.78
C MET A 154 1.18 3.06 -5.32
N HIS A 155 0.94 3.15 -4.01
CA HIS A 155 -0.29 2.69 -3.37
C HIS A 155 -1.49 3.49 -3.86
N CYS A 156 -2.65 2.84 -3.93
CA CYS A 156 -3.95 3.40 -4.28
C CYS A 156 -3.88 4.37 -5.48
N TYR A 157 -3.25 3.90 -6.56
CA TYR A 157 -2.92 4.78 -7.68
C TYR A 157 -4.16 5.48 -8.24
N SER A 158 -4.14 6.80 -8.17
CA SER A 158 -5.24 7.68 -8.60
C SER A 158 -4.78 8.80 -9.55
N GLY A 159 -3.54 8.72 -10.06
CA GLY A 159 -2.98 9.65 -11.03
C GLY A 159 -3.47 9.38 -12.45
N THR A 160 -2.97 10.21 -13.40
CA THR A 160 -3.30 10.04 -14.82
C THR A 160 -2.62 8.81 -15.44
N PRO A 161 -3.15 8.27 -16.55
CA PRO A 161 -2.49 7.20 -17.31
C PRO A 161 -1.07 7.57 -17.78
N GLU A 162 -0.82 8.84 -18.12
CA GLU A 162 0.50 9.32 -18.52
C GLU A 162 1.49 9.32 -17.36
N MET A 163 1.05 9.73 -16.18
CA MET A 163 1.87 9.73 -14.97
C MET A 163 2.20 8.31 -14.53
N SER A 164 1.26 7.36 -14.70
CA SER A 164 1.50 5.96 -14.36
C SER A 164 2.70 5.36 -15.11
N LYS A 165 2.85 5.69 -16.41
CA LYS A 165 3.99 5.24 -17.23
C LYS A 165 5.32 5.69 -16.62
N LYS A 166 5.40 6.94 -16.13
CA LYS A 166 6.62 7.47 -15.53
C LYS A 166 7.02 6.69 -14.27
N PHE A 167 6.07 6.34 -13.40
CA PHE A 167 6.36 5.53 -12.22
C PHE A 167 6.75 4.09 -12.57
N ILE A 168 6.09 3.50 -13.59
CA ILE A 168 6.45 2.16 -14.11
C ILE A 168 7.86 2.17 -14.70
N ASP A 169 8.22 3.20 -15.48
CA ASP A 169 9.56 3.35 -16.07
C ASP A 169 10.65 3.54 -14.99
N MET A 170 10.29 4.10 -13.83
CA MET A 170 11.16 4.14 -12.66
C MET A 170 11.21 2.82 -11.87
N GLY A 171 10.43 1.80 -12.28
CA GLY A 171 10.43 0.45 -11.70
C GLY A 171 9.34 0.19 -10.66
N TYR A 172 8.44 1.15 -10.37
CA TYR A 172 7.38 0.98 -9.38
C TYR A 172 6.24 0.10 -9.90
N TYR A 173 5.57 -0.59 -8.98
CA TYR A 173 4.29 -1.24 -9.20
C TYR A 173 3.15 -0.27 -8.89
N LEU A 174 1.99 -0.48 -9.51
CA LEU A 174 0.77 0.27 -9.20
C LEU A 174 -0.15 -0.58 -8.31
N GLY A 175 -0.48 -0.05 -7.13
CA GLY A 175 -1.51 -0.58 -6.25
C GLY A 175 -2.90 -0.23 -6.78
N ILE A 176 -3.68 -1.23 -7.14
CA ILE A 176 -5.02 -1.08 -7.70
C ILE A 176 -6.04 -1.65 -6.73
N GLY A 177 -6.89 -0.76 -6.20
CA GLY A 177 -7.92 -1.08 -5.23
C GLY A 177 -9.36 -0.90 -5.73
N GLY A 178 -10.30 -0.86 -4.80
CA GLY A 178 -11.74 -0.71 -5.05
C GLY A 178 -12.15 0.39 -6.04
N PRO A 179 -11.47 1.55 -6.07
CA PRO A 179 -11.73 2.63 -7.02
C PRO A 179 -11.76 2.21 -8.50
N VAL A 180 -11.03 1.16 -8.92
CA VAL A 180 -11.06 0.64 -10.30
C VAL A 180 -12.46 0.25 -10.75
N THR A 181 -13.34 -0.15 -9.84
CA THR A 181 -14.71 -0.53 -10.16
C THR A 181 -15.61 0.67 -10.47
N ARG A 182 -15.16 1.91 -10.17
CA ARG A 182 -15.96 3.13 -10.23
C ARG A 182 -15.45 4.18 -11.22
N TYR A 183 -14.12 4.34 -11.34
CA TYR A 183 -13.52 5.49 -12.01
C TYR A 183 -12.85 5.10 -13.32
N LYS A 184 -13.27 5.76 -14.41
CA LYS A 184 -12.79 5.48 -15.77
C LYS A 184 -11.30 5.74 -15.96
N ASP A 185 -10.75 6.76 -15.31
CA ASP A 185 -9.33 7.09 -15.42
C ASP A 185 -8.45 5.98 -14.84
N ILE A 186 -8.88 5.38 -13.72
CA ILE A 186 -8.19 4.22 -13.12
C ILE A 186 -8.35 3.00 -14.03
N GLN A 187 -9.52 2.79 -14.64
CA GLN A 187 -9.73 1.71 -15.61
C GLN A 187 -8.82 1.89 -16.84
N GLU A 188 -8.65 3.12 -17.33
CA GLU A 188 -7.74 3.41 -18.43
C GLU A 188 -6.28 3.18 -18.03
N THR A 189 -5.88 3.61 -16.83
CA THR A 189 -4.56 3.29 -16.27
C THR A 189 -4.32 1.78 -16.24
N VAL A 190 -5.27 1.00 -15.75
CA VAL A 190 -5.18 -0.47 -15.76
C VAL A 190 -5.08 -1.00 -17.19
N ARG A 191 -5.87 -0.48 -18.13
CA ARG A 191 -5.86 -0.93 -19.54
C ARG A 191 -4.48 -0.82 -20.19
N ILE A 192 -3.78 0.31 -19.97
CA ILE A 192 -2.48 0.57 -20.58
C ILE A 192 -1.30 -0.04 -19.82
N THR A 193 -1.48 -0.34 -18.52
CA THR A 193 -0.43 -0.92 -17.68
C THR A 193 -0.32 -2.42 -17.89
N SER A 194 0.89 -2.95 -18.09
CA SER A 194 1.10 -4.39 -18.14
C SER A 194 0.72 -5.05 -16.79
N VAL A 195 0.08 -6.23 -16.82
CA VAL A 195 -0.39 -6.90 -15.61
C VAL A 195 0.74 -7.29 -14.66
N ASP A 196 1.97 -7.46 -15.16
CA ASP A 196 3.19 -7.71 -14.38
C ASP A 196 3.69 -6.47 -13.64
N LYS A 197 3.02 -5.32 -13.76
CA LYS A 197 3.26 -4.07 -13.03
C LYS A 197 2.11 -3.67 -12.12
N ILE A 198 1.13 -4.52 -11.95
CA ILE A 198 -0.04 -4.29 -11.10
C ILE A 198 0.04 -5.18 -9.86
N VAL A 199 -0.18 -4.61 -8.69
CA VAL A 199 -0.54 -5.32 -7.46
C VAL A 199 -1.97 -4.93 -7.06
N ILE A 200 -2.64 -5.79 -6.30
CA ILE A 200 -4.01 -5.51 -5.83
C ILE A 200 -4.01 -5.22 -4.34
N GLU A 201 -4.91 -4.34 -3.95
CA GLU A 201 -5.04 -3.91 -2.56
C GLU A 201 -6.49 -3.53 -2.23
N THR A 202 -6.76 -3.32 -0.94
CA THR A 202 -8.06 -2.83 -0.51
C THR A 202 -8.04 -1.41 0.00
N ASP A 203 -6.96 -0.97 0.62
CA ASP A 203 -6.90 0.24 1.45
C ASP A 203 -7.98 0.23 2.56
N SER A 204 -8.25 -0.97 3.08
CA SER A 204 -9.26 -1.17 4.13
C SER A 204 -8.91 -0.39 5.39
N PRO A 205 -9.91 0.28 6.03
CA PRO A 205 -11.36 0.15 5.91
C PRO A 205 -12.02 1.05 4.86
N VAL A 206 -11.27 1.84 4.09
CA VAL A 206 -11.79 2.82 3.14
C VAL A 206 -11.93 2.26 1.72
N LEU A 207 -12.47 3.04 0.80
CA LEU A 207 -12.51 2.80 -0.65
C LEU A 207 -13.08 1.43 -1.10
N PRO A 208 -14.27 1.01 -0.63
CA PRO A 208 -14.85 -0.26 -1.04
C PRO A 208 -15.16 -0.28 -2.54
N PRO A 209 -15.03 -1.45 -3.20
CA PRO A 209 -15.41 -1.61 -4.60
C PRO A 209 -16.94 -1.60 -4.79
N GLN A 210 -17.42 -1.47 -6.04
CA GLN A 210 -18.80 -1.81 -6.35
C GLN A 210 -19.01 -3.33 -6.15
N PRO A 211 -20.20 -3.79 -5.72
CA PRO A 211 -21.45 -3.03 -5.61
C PRO A 211 -21.67 -2.34 -4.26
N PHE A 212 -20.69 -2.33 -3.36
CA PHE A 212 -20.85 -1.74 -2.03
C PHE A 212 -20.99 -0.21 -2.09
N GLU A 213 -21.67 0.37 -1.11
CA GLU A 213 -21.78 1.82 -0.99
C GLU A 213 -20.40 2.46 -0.75
N LYS A 214 -20.18 3.66 -1.30
CA LYS A 214 -18.88 4.36 -1.30
C LYS A 214 -18.26 4.55 0.10
N HIS A 215 -19.09 4.63 1.12
CA HIS A 215 -18.66 4.87 2.52
C HIS A 215 -18.86 3.64 3.43
N SER A 216 -19.20 2.49 2.86
CA SER A 216 -19.24 1.25 3.65
C SER A 216 -17.82 0.78 3.98
N ARG A 217 -17.69 0.04 5.07
CA ARG A 217 -16.38 -0.50 5.49
C ARG A 217 -15.90 -1.57 4.51
N ASN A 218 -14.71 -1.34 3.97
CA ASN A 218 -13.99 -2.29 3.10
C ASN A 218 -13.27 -3.37 3.92
N ASN A 219 -12.90 -4.49 3.27
CA ASN A 219 -12.04 -5.53 3.82
C ASN A 219 -11.46 -6.42 2.70
N SER A 220 -10.43 -7.20 3.01
CA SER A 220 -9.68 -8.00 2.02
C SER A 220 -10.52 -9.06 1.28
N LEU A 221 -11.69 -9.47 1.81
CA LEU A 221 -12.60 -10.38 1.07
C LEU A 221 -13.22 -9.71 -0.16
N TYR A 222 -13.12 -8.39 -0.26
CA TYR A 222 -13.65 -7.63 -1.41
C TYR A 222 -12.66 -7.53 -2.57
N LEU A 223 -11.42 -8.03 -2.43
CA LEU A 223 -10.45 -8.12 -3.53
C LEU A 223 -10.99 -8.87 -4.76
N LYS A 224 -11.91 -9.81 -4.57
CA LYS A 224 -12.57 -10.50 -5.68
C LYS A 224 -13.23 -9.56 -6.69
N TYR A 225 -13.76 -8.42 -6.23
CA TYR A 225 -14.40 -7.43 -7.12
C TYR A 225 -13.37 -6.59 -7.86
N VAL A 226 -12.21 -6.35 -7.23
CA VAL A 226 -11.07 -5.68 -7.87
C VAL A 226 -10.49 -6.58 -8.97
N VAL A 227 -10.22 -7.85 -8.65
CA VAL A 227 -9.73 -8.85 -9.59
C VAL A 227 -10.68 -9.02 -10.77
N ASN A 228 -11.99 -9.18 -10.51
CA ASN A 228 -13.00 -9.32 -11.57
C ASN A 228 -12.96 -8.10 -12.52
N LYS A 229 -12.87 -6.88 -12.00
CA LYS A 229 -12.80 -5.68 -12.84
C LYS A 229 -11.49 -5.59 -13.62
N ILE A 230 -10.35 -5.96 -13.04
CA ILE A 230 -9.07 -6.00 -13.75
C ILE A 230 -9.11 -7.07 -14.85
N ALA A 231 -9.67 -8.26 -14.58
CA ALA A 231 -9.84 -9.34 -15.55
C ALA A 231 -10.67 -8.89 -16.76
N GLU A 232 -11.80 -8.21 -16.51
CA GLU A 232 -12.63 -7.60 -17.56
C GLU A 232 -11.85 -6.61 -18.42
N ILE A 233 -11.10 -5.68 -17.81
CA ILE A 233 -10.35 -4.63 -18.51
C ILE A 233 -9.19 -5.21 -19.33
N LYS A 234 -8.51 -6.23 -18.80
CA LYS A 234 -7.32 -6.85 -19.41
C LYS A 234 -7.65 -8.00 -20.34
N GLU A 235 -8.94 -8.40 -20.44
CA GLU A 235 -9.38 -9.58 -21.20
C GLU A 235 -8.61 -10.86 -20.77
N LEU A 236 -8.37 -11.00 -19.46
CA LEU A 236 -7.71 -12.14 -18.84
C LEU A 236 -8.69 -12.95 -17.97
N SER A 237 -8.33 -14.17 -17.62
CA SER A 237 -9.04 -14.90 -16.57
C SER A 237 -8.77 -14.31 -15.19
N GLU A 238 -9.71 -14.42 -14.24
CA GLU A 238 -9.48 -14.02 -12.85
C GLU A 238 -8.27 -14.76 -12.26
N ASP A 239 -8.08 -16.01 -12.62
CA ASP A 239 -6.98 -16.86 -12.20
C ASP A 239 -5.61 -16.31 -12.65
N ASP A 240 -5.51 -15.82 -13.89
CA ASP A 240 -4.31 -15.19 -14.38
C ASP A 240 -4.04 -13.87 -13.66
N VAL A 241 -5.07 -13.04 -13.45
CA VAL A 241 -4.91 -11.79 -12.69
C VAL A 241 -4.41 -12.08 -11.29
N ILE A 242 -5.01 -13.04 -10.56
CA ILE A 242 -4.57 -13.44 -9.22
C ILE A 242 -3.12 -13.91 -9.24
N LYS A 243 -2.76 -14.76 -10.21
CA LYS A 243 -1.42 -15.28 -10.36
C LYS A 243 -0.39 -14.17 -10.55
N TYR A 244 -0.61 -13.27 -11.52
CA TYR A 244 0.31 -12.16 -11.80
C TYR A 244 0.41 -11.21 -10.62
N THR A 245 -0.70 -10.75 -10.08
CA THR A 245 -0.69 -9.76 -8.99
C THR A 245 -0.12 -10.33 -7.69
N THR A 246 -0.31 -11.62 -7.42
CA THR A 246 0.34 -12.29 -6.29
C THR A 246 1.85 -12.45 -6.51
N GLN A 247 2.26 -12.83 -7.73
CA GLN A 247 3.69 -12.92 -8.06
C GLN A 247 4.39 -11.56 -7.97
N ASN A 248 3.72 -10.48 -8.38
CA ASN A 248 4.24 -9.12 -8.30
C ASN A 248 4.37 -8.63 -6.85
N ALA A 249 3.53 -9.14 -5.94
CA ALA A 249 3.55 -8.78 -4.52
C ALA A 249 4.68 -9.45 -3.74
N TYR A 250 5.18 -10.61 -4.19
CA TYR A 250 6.35 -11.29 -3.63
C TYR A 250 7.67 -10.77 -4.22
#